data_223e505e4168e4d3a3fb7fed7c0afd93
#
_entry.id   223e505e4168e4d3a3fb7fed7c0afd93
#
_cell.length_a   1.000
_cell.length_b   1.000
_cell.length_c   1.000
_cell.angle_alpha   90.00
_cell.angle_beta   90.00
_cell.angle_gamma   90.00
#
_symmetry.space_group_name_H-M   'P 1'
#
loop_
_entity.id
_entity.type
_entity.pdbx_description
1 polymer ?
#
loop_
_entity_poly.entity_id
_entity_poly.type
_entity_poly.pdbx_seq_one_letter_code
_entity_poly.pdbx_strand_id
1 'polypeptide(L)'
;NYYSLDCADSIRWQASLAREYGIYGFGIYHYWFSSNQQLLQKPAELLLQNKDIDINFMFIWDNLTWKRTWSKLSRGLDWAPNYDKSTEDLENIDSGILAELVYGTEDDWKKHYNYLLPFFKDERYIKKDNRPIFSIFQPRNDIETLKKMTIYWNELAKKDGFDGIYFLSKDSVWPERLEGKMKYAPF
;
A
#
# COMPACT_ATOMS: atom_id res chain seq x y z
N ASN A 1 15.74 -15.63 -16.39
CA ASN A 1 16.56 -14.45 -16.08
C ASN A 1 15.95 -13.72 -14.90
N TYR A 2 16.76 -13.47 -13.87
CA TYR A 2 16.35 -12.69 -12.70
C TYR A 2 16.77 -11.24 -12.90
N TYR A 3 15.97 -10.28 -12.42
CA TYR A 3 16.29 -8.86 -12.40
C TYR A 3 16.04 -8.29 -11.00
N SER A 4 16.75 -7.23 -10.65
CA SER A 4 16.59 -6.56 -9.37
C SER A 4 15.69 -5.33 -9.53
N LEU A 5 14.73 -5.16 -8.62
CA LEU A 5 13.94 -3.93 -8.50
C LEU A 5 14.67 -2.82 -7.72
N ASP A 6 15.84 -3.14 -7.15
CA ASP A 6 16.72 -2.15 -6.50
C ASP A 6 17.60 -1.39 -7.50
N CYS A 7 17.25 -1.45 -8.78
CA CYS A 7 17.99 -0.83 -9.88
C CYS A 7 17.05 0.02 -10.73
N ALA A 8 17.40 1.30 -10.91
CA ALA A 8 16.60 2.22 -11.73
C ALA A 8 16.47 1.76 -13.18
N ASP A 9 17.48 1.09 -13.73
CA ASP A 9 17.44 0.57 -15.11
C ASP A 9 16.40 -0.53 -15.30
N SER A 10 16.18 -1.38 -14.28
CA SER A 10 15.10 -2.38 -14.31
C SER A 10 13.74 -1.71 -14.35
N ILE A 11 13.54 -0.67 -13.54
CA ILE A 11 12.29 0.09 -13.49
C ILE A 11 12.08 0.83 -14.81
N ARG A 12 13.13 1.44 -15.35
CA ARG A 12 13.11 2.15 -16.65
C ARG A 12 12.72 1.21 -17.78
N TRP A 13 13.32 0.03 -17.83
CA TRP A 13 12.96 -1.00 -18.81
C TRP A 13 11.50 -1.44 -18.69
N GLN A 14 11.03 -1.70 -17.46
CA GLN A 14 9.63 -2.07 -17.21
C GLN A 14 8.66 -0.95 -17.62
N ALA A 15 8.99 0.30 -17.30
CA ALA A 15 8.18 1.46 -17.68
C ALA A 15 8.11 1.61 -19.21
N SER A 16 9.24 1.48 -19.90
CA SER A 16 9.30 1.53 -21.36
C SER A 16 8.43 0.45 -22.00
N LEU A 17 8.56 -0.79 -21.52
CA LEU A 17 7.75 -1.91 -22.00
C LEU A 17 6.25 -1.68 -21.75
N ALA A 18 5.90 -1.22 -20.53
CA ALA A 18 4.51 -0.92 -20.19
C ALA A 18 3.91 0.14 -21.13
N ARG A 19 4.66 1.20 -21.42
CA ARG A 19 4.24 2.26 -22.35
C ARG A 19 4.05 1.74 -23.77
N GLU A 20 4.98 0.90 -24.27
CA GLU A 20 4.88 0.27 -25.58
C GLU A 20 3.59 -0.53 -25.77
N TYR A 21 3.14 -1.21 -24.70
CA TYR A 21 1.89 -1.98 -24.71
C TYR A 21 0.66 -1.20 -24.24
N GLY A 22 0.73 0.12 -24.15
CA GLY A 22 -0.41 0.99 -23.84
C GLY A 22 -0.85 0.97 -22.37
N ILE A 23 0.00 0.51 -21.46
CA ILE A 23 -0.27 0.56 -20.01
C ILE A 23 -0.11 2.00 -19.53
N TYR A 24 -1.14 2.53 -18.90
CA TYR A 24 -1.18 3.90 -18.43
C TYR A 24 -0.27 4.16 -17.22
N GLY A 25 -0.18 3.21 -16.30
CA GLY A 25 0.59 3.39 -15.08
C GLY A 25 0.63 2.16 -14.19
N PHE A 26 1.40 2.24 -13.11
CA PHE A 26 1.57 1.16 -12.13
C PHE A 26 0.83 1.44 -10.83
N GLY A 27 0.16 0.42 -10.30
CA GLY A 27 -0.23 0.36 -8.91
C GLY A 27 0.91 -0.26 -8.10
N ILE A 28 1.62 0.55 -7.32
CA ILE A 28 2.78 0.10 -6.55
C ILE A 28 2.29 -0.31 -5.16
N TYR A 29 2.53 -1.57 -4.78
CA TYR A 29 2.26 -1.99 -3.42
C TYR A 29 3.16 -1.25 -2.44
N HIS A 30 2.55 -0.68 -1.41
CA HIS A 30 3.17 0.08 -0.36
C HIS A 30 3.05 -0.68 0.96
N TYR A 31 4.18 -0.98 1.58
CA TYR A 31 4.27 -1.83 2.77
C TYR A 31 4.71 -1.00 3.97
N TRP A 32 3.79 -0.22 4.49
CA TRP A 32 3.96 0.56 5.71
C TRP A 32 3.28 -0.14 6.86
N PHE A 33 4.05 -0.67 7.81
CA PHE A 33 3.55 -1.43 8.96
C PHE A 33 3.39 -0.56 10.21
N SER A 34 4.29 0.41 10.39
CA SER A 34 4.24 1.39 11.48
C SER A 34 5.13 2.59 11.15
N SER A 35 5.13 3.61 11.99
CA SER A 35 6.05 4.75 11.85
C SER A 35 7.55 4.38 11.92
N ASN A 36 7.87 3.18 12.36
CA ASN A 36 9.23 2.67 12.51
C ASN A 36 9.55 1.48 11.60
N GLN A 37 8.57 0.99 10.85
CA GLN A 37 8.74 -0.20 10.01
C GLN A 37 8.06 -0.04 8.66
N GLN A 38 8.89 0.00 7.64
CA GLN A 38 8.50 -0.01 6.23
C GLN A 38 9.37 -1.02 5.48
N LEU A 39 8.81 -1.70 4.49
CA LEU A 39 9.50 -2.70 3.69
C LEU A 39 9.28 -2.45 2.20
N LEU A 40 10.22 -2.91 1.37
CA LEU A 40 10.16 -2.91 -0.10
C LEU A 40 9.90 -1.53 -0.74
N GLN A 41 10.28 -0.45 -0.07
CA GLN A 41 10.06 0.92 -0.53
C GLN A 41 11.01 1.35 -1.66
N LYS A 42 12.15 0.68 -1.80
CA LYS A 42 13.24 1.06 -2.71
C LYS A 42 12.80 1.30 -4.16
N PRO A 43 11.98 0.45 -4.79
CA PRO A 43 11.54 0.66 -6.17
C PRO A 43 10.76 1.97 -6.36
N ALA A 44 9.87 2.30 -5.43
CA ALA A 44 9.11 3.55 -5.47
C ALA A 44 10.01 4.77 -5.28
N GLU A 45 10.96 4.70 -4.34
CA GLU A 45 11.93 5.77 -4.10
C GLU A 45 12.85 6.00 -5.32
N LEU A 46 13.29 4.92 -5.98
CA LEU A 46 14.04 5.03 -7.23
C LEU A 46 13.21 5.66 -8.34
N LEU A 47 11.93 5.31 -8.46
CA LEU A 47 11.03 5.94 -9.41
C LEU A 47 10.89 7.45 -9.11
N LEU A 48 10.72 7.83 -7.84
CA LEU A 48 10.64 9.23 -7.43
C LEU A 48 11.92 10.01 -7.77
N GLN A 49 13.09 9.42 -7.55
CA GLN A 49 14.41 10.04 -7.81
C GLN A 49 14.73 10.17 -9.31
N ASN A 50 14.26 9.24 -10.14
CA ASN A 50 14.55 9.19 -11.57
C ASN A 50 13.35 9.71 -12.38
N LYS A 51 13.31 11.04 -12.58
CA LYS A 51 12.19 11.72 -13.26
C LYS A 51 12.10 11.42 -14.75
N ASP A 52 13.16 10.89 -15.34
CA ASP A 52 13.24 10.45 -16.72
C ASP A 52 12.45 9.17 -17.00
N ILE A 53 12.07 8.43 -15.95
CA ILE A 53 11.24 7.23 -16.10
C ILE A 53 9.79 7.65 -16.34
N ASP A 54 9.35 7.56 -17.61
CA ASP A 54 8.02 8.00 -18.05
C ASP A 54 6.96 6.91 -17.82
N ILE A 55 6.43 6.87 -16.60
CA ILE A 55 5.29 6.01 -16.23
C ILE A 55 4.49 6.66 -15.12
N ASN A 56 3.16 6.66 -15.25
CA ASN A 56 2.29 7.09 -14.16
C ASN A 56 2.24 6.04 -13.06
N PHE A 57 1.98 6.44 -11.83
CA PHE A 57 1.87 5.49 -10.73
C PHE A 57 0.96 5.99 -9.61
N MET A 58 0.49 5.05 -8.81
CA MET A 58 -0.22 5.27 -7.56
C MET A 58 0.17 4.21 -6.54
N PHE A 59 -0.10 4.47 -5.26
CA PHE A 59 0.12 3.48 -4.22
C PHE A 59 -1.12 2.64 -3.90
N ILE A 60 -0.85 1.38 -3.58
CA ILE A 60 -1.80 0.42 -3.01
C ILE A 60 -1.22 -0.02 -1.67
N TRP A 61 -1.74 0.51 -0.58
CA TRP A 61 -1.28 0.13 0.76
C TRP A 61 -1.77 -1.26 1.12
N ASP A 62 -0.83 -2.20 1.21
CA ASP A 62 -1.07 -3.53 1.77
C ASP A 62 -1.08 -3.42 3.31
N ASN A 63 -2.24 -3.09 3.84
CA ASN A 63 -2.47 -2.88 5.26
C ASN A 63 -2.77 -4.19 6.00
N LEU A 64 -1.87 -5.16 5.85
CA LEU A 64 -1.94 -6.47 6.48
C LEU A 64 -0.72 -6.74 7.36
N THR A 65 -0.94 -7.42 8.48
CA THR A 65 0.16 -8.03 9.25
C THR A 65 0.72 -9.22 8.48
N TRP A 66 2.01 -9.23 8.21
CA TRP A 66 2.65 -10.36 7.55
C TRP A 66 2.95 -11.47 8.55
N LYS A 67 2.54 -12.67 8.18
CA LYS A 67 2.73 -13.88 8.98
C LYS A 67 3.37 -14.98 8.14
N ARG A 68 4.14 -15.84 8.78
CA ARG A 68 4.62 -17.06 8.13
C ARG A 68 3.45 -17.96 7.81
N THR A 69 3.39 -18.47 6.57
CA THR A 69 2.30 -19.35 6.12
C THR A 69 2.30 -20.72 6.81
N TRP A 70 3.46 -21.12 7.32
CA TRP A 70 3.66 -22.39 8.03
C TRP A 70 3.68 -22.25 9.56
N SER A 71 3.35 -21.10 10.09
CA SER A 71 3.24 -20.92 11.54
C SER A 71 2.01 -21.63 12.08
N LYS A 72 2.18 -22.36 13.18
CA LYS A 72 1.08 -23.05 13.90
C LYS A 72 -0.03 -22.08 14.33
N LEU A 73 0.29 -20.82 14.54
CA LEU A 73 -0.67 -19.75 14.86
C LEU A 73 -1.34 -19.13 13.64
N SER A 74 -0.79 -19.36 12.45
CA SER A 74 -1.43 -18.94 11.21
C SER A 74 -2.59 -19.90 10.95
N ARG A 75 -3.81 -19.42 11.05
CA ARG A 75 -5.00 -20.14 10.54
C ARG A 75 -5.01 -20.10 9.01
N GLY A 76 -3.89 -20.39 8.34
CA GLY A 76 -3.74 -20.31 6.90
C GLY A 76 -4.19 -18.98 6.32
N LEU A 77 -3.49 -18.52 5.33
CA LEU A 77 -4.08 -17.54 4.41
C LEU A 77 -5.00 -18.33 3.48
N ASP A 78 -6.09 -17.73 3.01
CA ASP A 78 -7.09 -18.38 2.15
C ASP A 78 -6.48 -19.08 0.91
N TRP A 79 -5.26 -18.68 0.53
CA TRP A 79 -4.52 -19.20 -0.61
C TRP A 79 -3.36 -20.15 -0.25
N ALA A 80 -3.00 -20.28 1.03
CA ALA A 80 -1.89 -21.12 1.47
C ALA A 80 -2.40 -22.26 2.35
N PRO A 81 -2.04 -23.55 2.07
CA PRO A 81 -2.49 -24.67 2.86
C PRO A 81 -1.93 -24.59 4.28
N ASN A 82 -2.75 -24.94 5.26
CA ASN A 82 -2.30 -25.19 6.63
C ASN A 82 -1.40 -26.42 6.65
N TYR A 83 -0.08 -26.21 6.73
CA TYR A 83 0.89 -27.31 6.73
C TYR A 83 0.99 -28.04 8.08
N ASP A 84 0.50 -27.46 9.15
CA ASP A 84 0.74 -28.01 10.47
C ASP A 84 -0.54 -28.41 11.19
N LYS A 85 -0.79 -29.72 11.18
CA LYS A 85 -1.84 -30.36 11.99
C LYS A 85 -1.29 -30.98 13.27
N SER A 86 0.02 -30.87 13.55
CA SER A 86 0.61 -31.48 14.74
C SER A 86 0.39 -30.58 15.96
N THR A 87 -0.24 -31.16 16.98
CA THR A 87 -0.57 -30.51 18.25
C THR A 87 0.58 -30.61 19.29
N GLU A 88 1.79 -30.97 18.90
CA GLU A 88 2.75 -31.55 19.83
C GLU A 88 3.69 -30.58 20.55
N ASP A 89 3.75 -29.29 20.21
CA ASP A 89 4.64 -28.34 20.92
C ASP A 89 3.96 -26.97 21.13
N LEU A 90 3.07 -26.93 22.11
CA LEU A 90 2.44 -25.66 22.53
C LEU A 90 3.37 -24.76 23.36
N GLU A 91 4.53 -25.26 23.82
CA GLU A 91 5.42 -24.51 24.72
C GLU A 91 6.42 -23.58 24.00
N ASN A 92 6.63 -23.75 22.68
CA ASN A 92 7.54 -22.91 21.86
C ASN A 92 6.84 -22.34 20.62
N ILE A 93 5.70 -21.69 20.80
CA ILE A 93 4.98 -21.11 19.69
C ILE A 93 5.59 -19.75 19.31
N ASP A 94 6.40 -19.73 18.25
CA ASP A 94 6.72 -18.49 17.51
C ASP A 94 5.40 -17.87 17.05
N SER A 95 5.17 -16.59 17.31
CA SER A 95 3.98 -15.86 16.85
C SER A 95 3.77 -15.95 15.34
N GLY A 96 4.82 -16.31 14.60
CA GLY A 96 4.82 -16.36 13.15
C GLY A 96 4.68 -15.00 12.48
N ILE A 97 4.66 -13.92 13.26
CA ILE A 97 4.57 -12.55 12.76
C ILE A 97 5.93 -12.14 12.19
N LEU A 98 5.95 -11.75 10.93
CA LEU A 98 7.14 -11.22 10.24
C LEU A 98 7.18 -9.69 10.29
N ALA A 99 6.02 -9.05 10.13
CA ALA A 99 5.86 -7.61 10.25
C ALA A 99 4.43 -7.31 10.71
N GLU A 100 4.30 -6.65 11.85
CA GLU A 100 3.01 -6.34 12.44
C GLU A 100 2.50 -4.98 11.96
N LEU A 101 1.27 -4.94 11.47
CA LEU A 101 0.60 -3.70 11.14
C LEU A 101 0.10 -3.03 12.41
N VAL A 102 0.58 -1.80 12.65
CA VAL A 102 0.15 -0.93 13.74
C VAL A 102 -0.27 0.42 13.14
N TYR A 103 -1.54 0.75 13.21
CA TYR A 103 -2.03 2.06 12.72
C TYR A 103 -1.51 3.23 13.56
N GLY A 104 -1.28 3.02 14.84
CA GLY A 104 -0.74 4.03 15.76
C GLY A 104 -1.68 5.20 16.02
N THR A 105 -1.09 6.37 16.20
CA THR A 105 -1.76 7.63 16.56
C THR A 105 -1.70 8.64 15.40
N GLU A 106 -2.27 9.84 15.59
CA GLU A 106 -2.20 10.93 14.61
C GLU A 106 -0.75 11.31 14.25
N ASP A 107 0.19 11.22 15.19
CA ASP A 107 1.62 11.46 14.90
C ASP A 107 2.19 10.42 13.95
N ASP A 108 1.78 9.16 14.09
CA ASP A 108 2.19 8.08 13.21
C ASP A 108 1.55 8.25 11.82
N TRP A 109 0.28 8.63 11.77
CA TRP A 109 -0.42 8.93 10.50
C TRP A 109 0.21 10.11 9.78
N LYS A 110 0.63 11.14 10.52
CA LYS A 110 1.35 12.28 9.97
C LYS A 110 2.70 11.90 9.37
N LYS A 111 3.47 11.02 10.05
CA LYS A 111 4.73 10.50 9.51
C LYS A 111 4.50 9.72 8.22
N HIS A 112 3.47 8.88 8.19
CA HIS A 112 3.11 8.12 7.00
C HIS A 112 2.71 9.06 5.84
N TYR A 113 1.85 10.03 6.10
CA TYR A 113 1.48 11.05 5.13
C TYR A 113 2.69 11.84 4.61
N ASN A 114 3.58 12.27 5.50
CA ASN A 114 4.78 13.02 5.13
C ASN A 114 5.73 12.20 4.24
N TYR A 115 5.81 10.89 4.45
CA TYR A 115 6.54 10.00 3.56
C TYR A 115 5.90 9.96 2.16
N LEU A 116 4.58 9.94 2.07
CA LEU A 116 3.84 9.88 0.80
C LEU A 116 3.81 11.22 0.06
N LEU A 117 3.91 12.33 0.76
CA LEU A 117 3.74 13.68 0.21
C LEU A 117 4.67 13.99 -1.00
N PRO A 118 5.97 13.66 -0.99
CA PRO A 118 6.84 13.86 -2.18
C PRO A 118 6.34 13.09 -3.41
N PHE A 119 5.76 11.91 -3.22
CA PHE A 119 5.16 11.13 -4.30
C PHE A 119 3.87 11.79 -4.80
N PHE A 120 3.00 12.22 -3.90
CA PHE A 120 1.75 12.92 -4.26
C PHE A 120 2.02 14.19 -5.08
N LYS A 121 3.12 14.89 -4.80
CA LYS A 121 3.58 16.08 -5.54
C LYS A 121 4.22 15.75 -6.89
N ASP A 122 4.61 14.51 -7.14
CA ASP A 122 5.15 14.10 -8.43
C ASP A 122 4.08 14.23 -9.54
N GLU A 123 4.47 14.78 -10.69
CA GLU A 123 3.57 14.98 -11.82
C GLU A 123 3.02 13.65 -12.39
N ARG A 124 3.81 12.58 -12.29
CA ARG A 124 3.45 11.23 -12.73
C ARG A 124 2.52 10.52 -11.75
N TYR A 125 2.36 11.04 -10.51
CA TYR A 125 1.43 10.43 -9.56
C TYR A 125 0.00 10.60 -10.04
N ILE A 126 -0.76 9.51 -10.10
CA ILE A 126 -2.13 9.52 -10.62
C ILE A 126 -3.02 10.29 -9.65
N LYS A 127 -3.69 11.32 -10.18
CA LYS A 127 -4.61 12.20 -9.45
C LYS A 127 -5.96 12.25 -10.16
N LYS A 128 -7.00 12.47 -9.41
CA LYS A 128 -8.34 12.79 -9.91
C LYS A 128 -8.82 14.08 -9.25
N ASP A 129 -9.14 15.08 -10.04
CA ASP A 129 -9.64 16.38 -9.56
C ASP A 129 -8.74 16.95 -8.45
N ASN A 130 -7.44 17.10 -8.74
CA ASN A 130 -6.39 17.55 -7.81
C ASN A 130 -6.27 16.72 -6.51
N ARG A 131 -6.77 15.50 -6.50
CA ARG A 131 -6.68 14.56 -5.37
C ARG A 131 -5.79 13.37 -5.73
N PRO A 132 -4.67 13.14 -5.03
CA PRO A 132 -3.88 11.93 -5.21
C PRO A 132 -4.70 10.67 -4.96
N ILE A 133 -4.60 9.68 -5.83
CA ILE A 133 -5.30 8.41 -5.65
C ILE A 133 -4.48 7.52 -4.72
N PHE A 134 -5.07 7.05 -3.63
CA PHE A 134 -4.45 6.13 -2.69
C PHE A 134 -5.38 4.96 -2.40
N SER A 135 -4.93 3.74 -2.66
CA SER A 135 -5.73 2.54 -2.44
C SER A 135 -5.38 1.88 -1.12
N ILE A 136 -6.40 1.46 -0.36
CA ILE A 136 -6.29 0.67 0.87
C ILE A 136 -6.77 -0.74 0.53
N PHE A 137 -5.90 -1.74 0.73
CA PHE A 137 -6.13 -3.11 0.27
C PHE A 137 -7.21 -3.83 1.08
N GLN A 138 -7.12 -3.77 2.42
CA GLN A 138 -8.13 -4.41 3.30
C GLN A 138 -8.58 -3.46 4.43
N PRO A 139 -9.63 -2.69 4.23
CA PRO A 139 -10.11 -1.75 5.24
C PRO A 139 -10.82 -2.43 6.43
N ARG A 140 -11.12 -3.72 6.36
CA ARG A 140 -11.94 -4.43 7.38
C ARG A 140 -11.27 -4.57 8.73
N ASN A 141 -9.94 -4.55 8.80
CA ASN A 141 -9.22 -4.90 10.01
C ASN A 141 -9.41 -3.88 11.15
N ASP A 142 -9.56 -2.60 10.82
CA ASP A 142 -9.86 -1.54 11.78
C ASP A 142 -10.48 -0.32 11.06
N ILE A 143 -11.75 -0.44 10.73
CA ILE A 143 -12.49 0.57 9.96
C ILE A 143 -12.54 1.89 10.72
N GLU A 144 -12.72 1.88 12.04
CA GLU A 144 -12.89 3.11 12.82
C GLU A 144 -11.59 3.93 12.89
N THR A 145 -10.45 3.27 13.05
CA THR A 145 -9.14 3.95 12.98
C THR A 145 -8.86 4.46 11.57
N LEU A 146 -9.14 3.67 10.54
CA LEU A 146 -8.95 4.10 9.15
C LEU A 146 -9.84 5.30 8.78
N LYS A 147 -11.07 5.35 9.25
CA LYS A 147 -11.94 6.53 9.04
C LYS A 147 -11.33 7.80 9.63
N LYS A 148 -10.84 7.74 10.87
CA LYS A 148 -10.18 8.88 11.52
C LYS A 148 -8.93 9.30 10.76
N MET A 149 -8.10 8.33 10.40
CA MET A 149 -6.87 8.55 9.65
C MET A 149 -7.14 9.18 8.27
N THR A 150 -8.13 8.72 7.52
CA THR A 150 -8.46 9.27 6.20
C THR A 150 -9.02 10.70 6.30
N ILE A 151 -9.79 11.01 7.33
CA ILE A 151 -10.25 12.39 7.61
C ILE A 151 -9.04 13.29 7.89
N TYR A 152 -8.16 12.86 8.79
CA TYR A 152 -6.94 13.59 9.14
C TYR A 152 -6.03 13.81 7.92
N TRP A 153 -5.83 12.80 7.09
CA TRP A 153 -5.03 12.91 5.87
C TRP A 153 -5.64 13.85 4.84
N ASN A 154 -6.97 13.90 4.73
CA ASN A 154 -7.65 14.89 3.88
C ASN A 154 -7.37 16.32 4.34
N GLU A 155 -7.33 16.57 5.65
CA GLU A 155 -6.97 17.88 6.19
C GLU A 155 -5.51 18.26 5.89
N LEU A 156 -4.58 17.31 6.03
CA LEU A 156 -3.18 17.50 5.68
C LEU A 156 -3.03 17.79 4.18
N ALA A 157 -3.67 17.00 3.33
CA ALA A 157 -3.62 17.18 1.88
C ALA A 157 -4.12 18.56 1.44
N LYS A 158 -5.19 19.06 2.05
CA LYS A 158 -5.69 20.42 1.78
C LYS A 158 -4.69 21.52 2.19
N LYS A 159 -3.96 21.33 3.28
CA LYS A 159 -2.89 22.25 3.69
C LYS A 159 -1.72 22.24 2.70
N ASP A 160 -1.48 21.10 2.01
CA ASP A 160 -0.42 20.94 1.02
C ASP A 160 -0.84 21.30 -0.42
N GLY A 161 -2.05 21.85 -0.61
CA GLY A 161 -2.53 22.36 -1.90
C GLY A 161 -3.32 21.37 -2.75
N PHE A 162 -3.71 20.23 -2.18
CA PHE A 162 -4.64 19.29 -2.81
C PHE A 162 -6.09 19.55 -2.36
N ASP A 163 -7.06 18.99 -3.10
CA ASP A 163 -8.47 19.02 -2.71
C ASP A 163 -8.86 17.83 -1.79
N GLY A 164 -7.89 17.21 -1.16
CA GLY A 164 -7.97 16.02 -0.35
C GLY A 164 -7.26 14.84 -1.02
N ILE A 165 -7.51 13.61 -0.54
CA ILE A 165 -7.01 12.37 -1.13
C ILE A 165 -8.21 11.59 -1.70
N TYR A 166 -8.04 10.99 -2.87
CA TYR A 166 -9.03 10.10 -3.45
C TYR A 166 -8.76 8.67 -2.98
N PHE A 167 -9.45 8.26 -1.93
CA PHE A 167 -9.27 6.91 -1.39
C PHE A 167 -10.02 5.87 -2.19
N LEU A 168 -9.33 4.78 -2.49
CA LEU A 168 -9.88 3.60 -3.13
C LEU A 168 -9.80 2.42 -2.17
N SER A 169 -10.80 1.56 -2.20
CA SER A 169 -10.78 0.32 -1.44
C SER A 169 -11.06 -0.86 -2.35
N LYS A 170 -10.33 -1.95 -2.17
CA LYS A 170 -10.61 -3.21 -2.85
C LYS A 170 -11.90 -3.84 -2.34
N ASP A 171 -12.33 -3.52 -1.13
CA ASP A 171 -13.47 -4.14 -0.50
C ASP A 171 -14.76 -3.35 -0.70
N SER A 172 -15.85 -4.06 -1.05
CA SER A 172 -17.19 -3.50 -1.20
C SER A 172 -17.83 -3.05 0.13
N VAL A 173 -17.20 -3.33 1.25
CA VAL A 173 -17.70 -3.08 2.62
C VAL A 173 -17.34 -1.70 3.15
N TRP A 174 -16.61 -0.89 2.37
CA TRP A 174 -16.29 0.46 2.79
C TRP A 174 -17.58 1.30 3.00
N PRO A 175 -17.75 1.95 4.17
CA PRO A 175 -18.96 2.71 4.44
C PRO A 175 -19.21 3.78 3.36
N GLU A 176 -20.49 4.03 3.08
CA GLU A 176 -20.98 4.90 2.00
C GLU A 176 -20.49 6.36 2.02
N ARG A 177 -19.77 6.76 3.07
CA ARG A 177 -19.32 8.15 3.30
C ARG A 177 -17.90 8.47 2.84
N LEU A 178 -17.12 7.49 2.38
CA LEU A 178 -15.87 7.80 1.70
C LEU A 178 -16.17 7.96 0.22
N GLU A 179 -15.87 9.15 -0.29
CA GLU A 179 -16.15 9.58 -1.68
C GLU A 179 -15.29 8.84 -2.70
N GLY A 180 -15.30 7.53 -2.70
CA GLY A 180 -14.53 6.78 -3.66
C GLY A 180 -14.74 5.29 -3.51
N LYS A 181 -15.88 4.80 -3.98
CA LYS A 181 -16.04 3.36 -4.26
C LYS A 181 -15.24 3.04 -5.52
N MET A 182 -14.09 2.36 -5.37
CA MET A 182 -13.62 1.59 -6.50
C MET A 182 -14.55 0.40 -6.65
N LYS A 183 -15.40 0.44 -7.65
CA LYS A 183 -15.82 -0.78 -8.30
C LYS A 183 -14.64 -1.22 -9.16
N TYR A 184 -13.91 -2.25 -8.73
CA TYR A 184 -13.17 -3.03 -9.70
C TYR A 184 -14.22 -3.53 -10.68
N ALA A 185 -14.14 -3.08 -11.92
CA ALA A 185 -14.87 -3.77 -12.97
C ALA A 185 -14.35 -5.21 -12.96
N PRO A 186 -15.19 -6.23 -12.85
CA PRO A 186 -14.75 -7.58 -13.13
C PRO A 186 -14.19 -7.58 -14.52
N PHE A 187 -12.98 -8.12 -14.70
CA PHE A 187 -12.45 -8.45 -16.00
C PHE A 187 -13.37 -9.43 -16.70
#